data_b560e34252634fd8c6eda9682b793478
#
_entry.id   b560e34252634fd8c6eda9682b793478
#
_cell.length_a   1.000
_cell.length_b   1.000
_cell.length_c   1.000
_cell.angle_alpha   90.00
_cell.angle_beta   90.00
_cell.angle_gamma   90.00
#
_symmetry.space_group_name_H-M   'P 1'
#
loop_
_entity.id
_entity.type
_entity.pdbx_description
1 polymer ?
#
loop_
_entity_poly.entity_id
_entity_poly.type
_entity_poly.pdbx_seq_one_letter_code
_entity_poly.pdbx_strand_id
1 'polypeptide(L)'
;MSKNPTVVFVQPREVVIEEREIPSPQLNELLIKTEYTLISTGTELTIVNGEYSPSSVWARISKFPSVLGYSNVGRVIAAGENIDRSWIGREVVSHSYHASYVVSSIEGIEPIDRPIPKEEATLFELARTVMNGVRRARVQFGETVVIYGLGLLGQLATRFCWLAGARPVIGIEIAESRLGKLPSKSGIIGLNPQKEDATTKVKELTRGRMADVVFEVTGNPHIIPDEFRLLRRQGRFIVLSSPRGTTTFDFHDLCNRPSFTIIGTHNSSHPLYPVLDNPWTKARHTELFFDLIADGELDIGNLITHHISYKKAPDIYQMLLKDRSKAMGVVLEWE
;
A
#
# COMPACT_ATOMS: atom_id res chain seq x y z
N MET A 1 -10.70 -27.89 -21.73
CA MET A 1 -10.35 -26.46 -21.81
C MET A 1 -9.53 -26.13 -20.57
N SER A 2 -8.46 -25.42 -20.74
CA SER A 2 -7.65 -24.97 -19.60
C SER A 2 -8.50 -24.02 -18.75
N LYS A 3 -8.50 -24.21 -17.44
CA LYS A 3 -9.31 -23.46 -16.50
C LYS A 3 -8.51 -22.30 -15.92
N ASN A 4 -9.20 -21.22 -15.57
CA ASN A 4 -8.65 -20.04 -14.94
C ASN A 4 -9.23 -19.86 -13.53
N PRO A 5 -8.70 -20.55 -12.52
CA PRO A 5 -9.08 -20.31 -11.13
C PRO A 5 -9.02 -18.82 -10.80
N THR A 6 -10.12 -18.29 -10.28
CA THR A 6 -10.27 -16.87 -9.97
C THR A 6 -10.88 -16.71 -8.59
N VAL A 7 -10.32 -15.85 -7.75
CA VAL A 7 -10.91 -15.50 -6.45
C VAL A 7 -12.08 -14.54 -6.69
N VAL A 8 -13.27 -14.96 -6.27
CA VAL A 8 -14.53 -14.22 -6.49
C VAL A 8 -15.15 -13.86 -5.14
N PHE A 9 -15.54 -12.63 -5.03
CA PHE A 9 -16.28 -12.09 -3.89
C PHE A 9 -17.75 -12.09 -4.25
N VAL A 10 -18.48 -13.10 -3.79
CA VAL A 10 -19.86 -13.36 -4.21
C VAL A 10 -20.83 -12.37 -3.58
N GLN A 11 -20.64 -12.10 -2.30
CA GLN A 11 -21.37 -11.15 -1.50
C GLN A 11 -20.50 -10.69 -0.31
N PRO A 12 -20.93 -9.72 0.50
CA PRO A 12 -20.18 -9.32 1.69
C PRO A 12 -19.78 -10.53 2.55
N ARG A 13 -18.49 -10.61 2.88
CA ARG A 13 -17.87 -11.64 3.72
C ARG A 13 -17.85 -13.06 3.12
N GLU A 14 -18.20 -13.22 1.86
CA GLU A 14 -18.17 -14.51 1.16
C GLU A 14 -17.21 -14.48 -0.02
N VAL A 15 -16.18 -15.31 0.05
CA VAL A 15 -15.12 -15.45 -0.94
C VAL A 15 -15.05 -16.90 -1.39
N VAL A 16 -15.03 -17.12 -2.69
CA VAL A 16 -14.94 -18.44 -3.31
C VAL A 16 -13.88 -18.46 -4.41
N ILE A 17 -13.55 -19.64 -4.91
CA ILE A 17 -12.74 -19.82 -6.11
C ILE A 17 -13.67 -20.35 -7.20
N GLU A 18 -13.76 -19.63 -8.31
CA GLU A 18 -14.50 -20.03 -9.49
C GLU A 18 -13.54 -20.40 -10.62
N GLU A 19 -13.90 -21.44 -11.35
CA GLU A 19 -13.23 -21.82 -12.59
C GLU A 19 -13.81 -21.03 -13.75
N ARG A 20 -13.03 -20.15 -14.34
CA ARG A 20 -13.43 -19.31 -15.48
C ARG A 20 -12.70 -19.72 -16.77
N GLU A 21 -13.04 -19.11 -17.87
CA GLU A 21 -12.28 -19.23 -19.12
C GLU A 21 -11.00 -18.38 -19.03
N ILE A 22 -9.93 -18.86 -19.66
CA ILE A 22 -8.71 -18.07 -19.83
C ILE A 22 -9.01 -16.94 -20.80
N PRO A 23 -8.79 -15.67 -20.41
CA PRO A 23 -9.04 -14.55 -21.31
C PRO A 23 -8.03 -14.53 -22.46
N SER A 24 -8.44 -13.98 -23.60
CA SER A 24 -7.55 -13.72 -24.73
C SER A 24 -7.17 -12.25 -24.75
N PRO A 25 -5.89 -11.87 -24.96
CA PRO A 25 -5.48 -10.49 -25.02
C PRO A 25 -6.03 -9.78 -26.24
N GLN A 26 -6.52 -8.56 -26.08
CA GLN A 26 -6.91 -7.66 -27.15
C GLN A 26 -5.66 -7.03 -27.80
N LEU A 27 -5.85 -6.19 -28.84
CA LEU A 27 -4.75 -5.62 -29.65
C LEU A 27 -3.58 -5.04 -28.84
N ASN A 28 -3.85 -4.34 -27.71
CA ASN A 28 -2.86 -3.65 -26.88
C ASN A 28 -2.73 -4.27 -25.48
N GLU A 29 -3.05 -5.54 -25.33
CA GLU A 29 -3.03 -6.25 -24.07
C GLU A 29 -2.04 -7.41 -24.07
N LEU A 30 -1.55 -7.74 -22.90
CA LEU A 30 -0.72 -8.90 -22.63
C LEU A 30 -1.52 -9.90 -21.80
N LEU A 31 -1.41 -11.19 -22.11
CA LEU A 31 -1.86 -12.27 -21.25
C LEU A 31 -0.72 -12.68 -20.32
N ILE A 32 -0.99 -12.63 -19.03
CA ILE A 32 -0.03 -12.93 -17.97
C ILE A 32 -0.48 -14.21 -17.27
N LYS A 33 0.42 -15.20 -17.16
CA LYS A 33 0.28 -16.29 -16.21
C LYS A 33 0.76 -15.79 -14.86
N THR A 34 -0.14 -15.73 -13.89
CA THR A 34 0.15 -15.24 -12.53
C THR A 34 1.02 -16.24 -11.78
N GLU A 35 2.00 -15.75 -11.04
CA GLU A 35 2.81 -16.51 -10.11
C GLU A 35 2.49 -16.12 -8.66
N TYR A 36 2.35 -14.83 -8.39
CA TYR A 36 2.04 -14.30 -7.06
C TYR A 36 1.06 -13.13 -7.12
N THR A 37 0.19 -13.03 -6.10
CA THR A 37 -0.63 -11.82 -5.87
C THR A 37 -0.65 -11.46 -4.40
N LEU A 38 -0.66 -10.15 -4.10
CA LEU A 38 -0.72 -9.64 -2.72
C LEU A 38 -2.16 -9.27 -2.36
N ILE A 39 -2.66 -9.80 -1.24
CA ILE A 39 -3.95 -9.38 -0.66
C ILE A 39 -3.81 -8.00 -0.03
N SER A 40 -4.66 -7.08 -0.43
CA SER A 40 -4.75 -5.76 0.20
C SER A 40 -5.62 -5.78 1.45
N THR A 41 -5.00 -5.92 2.60
CA THR A 41 -5.69 -5.92 3.90
C THR A 41 -6.41 -4.61 4.24
N GLY A 42 -6.12 -3.53 3.52
CA GLY A 42 -6.84 -2.24 3.61
C GLY A 42 -8.07 -2.21 2.71
N THR A 43 -7.85 -2.18 1.39
CA THR A 43 -8.89 -1.95 0.37
C THR A 43 -9.83 -3.13 0.23
N GLU A 44 -9.30 -4.34 0.00
CA GLU A 44 -10.13 -5.52 -0.25
C GLU A 44 -10.97 -5.89 0.96
N LEU A 45 -10.38 -5.89 2.17
CA LEU A 45 -11.15 -6.15 3.39
C LEU A 45 -12.22 -5.10 3.66
N THR A 46 -12.01 -3.83 3.24
CA THR A 46 -13.05 -2.81 3.34
C THR A 46 -14.24 -3.15 2.44
N ILE A 47 -13.96 -3.54 1.20
CA ILE A 47 -15.00 -3.95 0.23
C ILE A 47 -15.73 -5.19 0.72
N VAL A 48 -14.96 -6.24 1.07
CA VAL A 48 -15.50 -7.55 1.48
C VAL A 48 -16.30 -7.48 2.78
N ASN A 49 -15.87 -6.64 3.73
CA ASN A 49 -16.59 -6.49 4.99
C ASN A 49 -17.91 -5.73 4.85
N GLY A 50 -18.01 -4.84 3.84
CA GLY A 50 -19.20 -4.02 3.61
C GLY A 50 -19.40 -2.93 4.68
N GLU A 51 -18.40 -2.63 5.50
CA GLU A 51 -18.47 -1.67 6.60
C GLU A 51 -18.11 -0.26 6.12
N TYR A 52 -19.02 0.38 5.40
CA TYR A 52 -18.86 1.75 4.92
C TYR A 52 -20.24 2.44 4.80
N SER A 53 -20.22 3.78 4.88
CA SER A 53 -21.46 4.57 4.71
C SER A 53 -22.08 4.34 3.33
N PRO A 54 -23.40 4.17 3.21
CA PRO A 54 -24.09 4.05 1.92
C PRO A 54 -23.83 5.20 0.95
N SER A 55 -23.52 6.40 1.45
CA SER A 55 -23.21 7.58 0.64
C SER A 55 -21.74 7.67 0.22
N SER A 56 -20.88 6.79 0.68
CA SER A 56 -19.44 6.83 0.41
C SER A 56 -19.10 6.34 -1.00
N VAL A 57 -17.91 6.69 -1.47
CA VAL A 57 -17.32 6.12 -2.71
C VAL A 57 -17.23 4.61 -2.62
N TRP A 58 -16.92 4.07 -1.43
CA TRP A 58 -16.86 2.64 -1.18
C TRP A 58 -18.13 1.92 -1.55
N ALA A 59 -19.31 2.44 -1.17
CA ALA A 59 -20.59 1.85 -1.53
C ALA A 59 -20.84 1.83 -3.05
N ARG A 60 -20.32 2.82 -3.78
CA ARG A 60 -20.46 2.89 -5.24
C ARG A 60 -19.59 1.91 -5.99
N ILE A 61 -18.39 1.62 -5.47
CA ILE A 61 -17.42 0.72 -6.13
C ILE A 61 -17.54 -0.74 -5.66
N SER A 62 -18.12 -0.98 -4.48
CA SER A 62 -18.32 -2.32 -3.93
C SER A 62 -19.56 -2.97 -4.52
N LYS A 63 -19.39 -3.60 -5.69
CA LYS A 63 -20.44 -4.37 -6.35
C LYS A 63 -20.15 -5.87 -6.22
N PHE A 64 -21.17 -6.66 -5.97
CA PHE A 64 -21.08 -8.12 -5.88
C PHE A 64 -21.97 -8.77 -6.93
N PRO A 65 -21.59 -9.93 -7.52
CA PRO A 65 -20.28 -10.56 -7.38
C PRO A 65 -19.17 -9.74 -8.07
N SER A 66 -17.94 -9.80 -7.55
CA SER A 66 -16.80 -9.06 -8.11
C SER A 66 -15.50 -9.86 -8.00
N VAL A 67 -14.49 -9.46 -8.76
CA VAL A 67 -13.10 -9.89 -8.61
C VAL A 67 -12.31 -8.72 -8.09
N LEU A 68 -11.45 -8.95 -7.09
CA LEU A 68 -10.63 -7.93 -6.48
C LEU A 68 -9.14 -8.31 -6.59
N GLY A 69 -8.28 -7.41 -6.19
CA GLY A 69 -6.85 -7.50 -6.32
C GLY A 69 -6.32 -6.41 -7.26
N TYR A 70 -5.08 -6.02 -7.05
CA TYR A 70 -4.41 -5.01 -7.86
C TYR A 70 -2.88 -5.09 -7.78
N SER A 71 -2.37 -6.18 -7.26
CA SER A 71 -0.93 -6.44 -7.10
C SER A 71 -0.61 -7.85 -7.55
N ASN A 72 -0.27 -7.99 -8.82
CA ASN A 72 -0.01 -9.24 -9.50
C ASN A 72 1.43 -9.28 -10.01
N VAL A 73 2.08 -10.41 -9.84
CA VAL A 73 3.39 -10.75 -10.43
C VAL A 73 3.21 -12.00 -11.26
N GLY A 74 3.72 -12.00 -12.46
CA GLY A 74 3.61 -13.16 -13.34
C GLY A 74 4.48 -13.06 -14.58
N ARG A 75 4.28 -13.99 -15.48
CA ARG A 75 5.01 -14.12 -16.74
C ARG A 75 4.09 -13.90 -17.93
N VAL A 76 4.52 -13.06 -18.85
CA VAL A 76 3.80 -12.84 -20.12
C VAL A 76 3.84 -14.12 -20.95
N ILE A 77 2.68 -14.63 -21.37
CA ILE A 77 2.56 -15.85 -22.18
C ILE A 77 1.95 -15.63 -23.57
N ALA A 78 1.27 -14.50 -23.77
CA ALA A 78 0.79 -14.08 -25.07
C ALA A 78 0.69 -12.56 -25.16
N ALA A 79 0.74 -12.01 -26.37
CA ALA A 79 0.66 -10.60 -26.68
C ALA A 79 -0.36 -10.34 -27.78
N GLY A 80 -1.11 -9.24 -27.64
CA GLY A 80 -1.99 -8.72 -28.68
C GLY A 80 -1.22 -8.28 -29.93
N GLU A 81 -1.90 -8.13 -31.04
CA GLU A 81 -1.29 -7.93 -32.36
C GLU A 81 -0.43 -6.66 -32.45
N ASN A 82 -0.75 -5.61 -31.68
CA ASN A 82 0.00 -4.35 -31.69
C ASN A 82 1.22 -4.34 -30.77
N ILE A 83 1.47 -5.42 -30.03
CA ILE A 83 2.55 -5.48 -29.02
C ILE A 83 3.71 -6.32 -29.56
N ASP A 84 4.93 -5.81 -29.35
CA ASP A 84 6.14 -6.54 -29.69
C ASP A 84 6.21 -7.87 -28.94
N ARG A 85 6.47 -8.94 -29.67
CA ARG A 85 6.54 -10.31 -29.13
C ARG A 85 7.71 -10.53 -28.17
N SER A 86 8.67 -9.61 -28.09
CA SER A 86 9.76 -9.62 -27.11
C SER A 86 9.25 -9.55 -25.64
N TRP A 87 7.99 -9.15 -25.46
CA TRP A 87 7.34 -9.22 -24.14
C TRP A 87 7.05 -10.64 -23.68
N ILE A 88 6.86 -11.59 -24.60
CA ILE A 88 6.56 -12.98 -24.25
C ILE A 88 7.76 -13.60 -23.53
N GLY A 89 7.49 -14.19 -22.35
CA GLY A 89 8.50 -14.76 -21.47
C GLY A 89 9.04 -13.81 -20.40
N ARG A 90 8.78 -12.48 -20.51
CA ARG A 90 9.21 -11.51 -19.48
C ARG A 90 8.42 -11.68 -18.19
N GLU A 91 9.09 -11.47 -17.08
CA GLU A 91 8.48 -11.34 -15.76
C GLU A 91 8.02 -9.91 -15.55
N VAL A 92 6.80 -9.75 -15.06
CA VAL A 92 6.15 -8.44 -14.97
C VAL A 92 5.33 -8.31 -13.69
N VAL A 93 5.11 -7.05 -13.29
CA VAL A 93 4.04 -6.68 -12.35
C VAL A 93 2.89 -6.04 -13.11
N SER A 94 1.67 -6.23 -12.62
CA SER A 94 0.47 -5.63 -13.20
C SER A 94 -0.58 -5.28 -12.15
N HIS A 95 -1.39 -4.28 -12.47
CA HIS A 95 -2.57 -3.91 -11.68
C HIS A 95 -3.74 -4.84 -12.03
N SER A 96 -3.64 -6.11 -11.63
CA SER A 96 -4.60 -7.15 -11.98
C SER A 96 -5.14 -7.87 -10.75
N TYR A 97 -6.32 -8.46 -10.91
CA TYR A 97 -7.03 -9.19 -9.86
C TYR A 97 -6.43 -10.59 -9.58
N HIS A 98 -6.95 -11.26 -8.56
CA HIS A 98 -6.50 -12.59 -8.12
C HIS A 98 -7.06 -13.69 -9.03
N ALA A 99 -6.30 -14.09 -10.05
CA ALA A 99 -6.60 -15.21 -10.96
C ALA A 99 -5.32 -15.83 -11.51
N SER A 100 -5.39 -17.09 -11.96
CA SER A 100 -4.23 -17.78 -12.56
C SER A 100 -3.79 -17.15 -13.88
N TYR A 101 -4.72 -16.57 -14.63
CA TYR A 101 -4.45 -15.87 -15.88
C TYR A 101 -5.19 -14.54 -15.89
N VAL A 102 -4.49 -13.49 -16.25
CA VAL A 102 -5.05 -12.14 -16.34
C VAL A 102 -4.60 -11.46 -17.62
N VAL A 103 -5.44 -10.59 -18.15
CA VAL A 103 -5.06 -9.67 -19.23
C VAL A 103 -4.88 -8.28 -18.66
N SER A 104 -3.90 -7.55 -19.17
CA SER A 104 -3.64 -6.17 -18.80
C SER A 104 -3.15 -5.37 -19.99
N SER A 105 -3.56 -4.11 -20.08
CA SER A 105 -3.00 -3.17 -21.05
C SER A 105 -1.50 -3.02 -20.84
N ILE A 106 -0.74 -2.90 -21.91
CA ILE A 106 0.71 -2.68 -21.88
C ILE A 106 1.10 -1.46 -21.04
N GLU A 107 0.24 -0.43 -20.96
CA GLU A 107 0.47 0.77 -20.17
C GLU A 107 0.36 0.55 -18.65
N GLY A 108 -0.26 -0.56 -18.23
CA GLY A 108 -0.42 -0.93 -16.80
C GLY A 108 0.56 -1.98 -16.31
N ILE A 109 1.58 -2.29 -17.11
CA ILE A 109 2.54 -3.36 -16.86
C ILE A 109 3.95 -2.78 -16.76
N GLU A 110 4.69 -3.17 -15.73
CA GLU A 110 6.13 -2.87 -15.63
C GLU A 110 6.93 -4.18 -15.57
N PRO A 111 8.05 -4.28 -16.32
CA PRO A 111 8.92 -5.45 -16.29
C PRO A 111 9.72 -5.53 -15.00
N ILE A 112 10.02 -6.75 -14.55
CA ILE A 112 10.95 -7.01 -13.47
C ILE A 112 12.32 -7.28 -14.12
N ASP A 113 13.08 -6.22 -14.38
CA ASP A 113 14.38 -6.32 -15.05
C ASP A 113 15.56 -6.40 -14.06
N ARG A 114 15.27 -6.53 -12.74
CA ARG A 114 16.24 -6.66 -11.67
C ARG A 114 16.08 -8.00 -10.96
N PRO A 115 17.17 -8.60 -10.45
CA PRO A 115 17.11 -9.87 -9.70
C PRO A 115 16.56 -9.62 -8.28
N ILE A 116 15.25 -9.58 -8.14
CA ILE A 116 14.56 -9.37 -6.86
C ILE A 116 13.62 -10.54 -6.56
N PRO A 117 13.32 -10.84 -5.28
CA PRO A 117 12.30 -11.82 -4.92
C PRO A 117 10.93 -11.40 -5.47
N LYS A 118 10.28 -12.31 -6.19
CA LYS A 118 8.98 -12.03 -6.83
C LYS A 118 7.87 -11.72 -5.82
N GLU A 119 7.93 -12.37 -4.67
CA GLU A 119 7.01 -12.11 -3.57
C GLU A 119 7.13 -10.66 -3.07
N GLU A 120 8.36 -10.14 -2.98
CA GLU A 120 8.60 -8.75 -2.61
C GLU A 120 8.13 -7.79 -3.71
N ALA A 121 8.28 -8.18 -4.99
CA ALA A 121 7.78 -7.41 -6.11
C ALA A 121 6.25 -7.19 -6.04
N THR A 122 5.49 -8.09 -5.40
CA THR A 122 4.04 -7.89 -5.20
C THR A 122 3.70 -6.63 -4.39
N LEU A 123 4.65 -6.05 -3.65
CA LEU A 123 4.44 -4.83 -2.87
C LEU A 123 4.50 -3.55 -3.73
N PHE A 124 4.77 -3.63 -5.04
CA PHE A 124 5.00 -2.49 -5.92
C PHE A 124 3.88 -1.44 -5.89
N GLU A 125 2.60 -1.87 -5.89
CA GLU A 125 1.47 -0.92 -5.85
C GLU A 125 1.41 -0.12 -4.55
N LEU A 126 1.68 -0.78 -3.43
CA LEU A 126 1.75 -0.12 -2.13
C LEU A 126 2.98 0.79 -2.06
N ALA A 127 4.12 0.32 -2.56
CA ALA A 127 5.37 1.08 -2.56
C ALA A 127 5.23 2.38 -3.37
N ARG A 128 4.72 2.32 -4.60
CA ARG A 128 4.52 3.53 -5.43
C ARG A 128 3.51 4.50 -4.82
N THR A 129 2.46 3.99 -4.16
CA THR A 129 1.51 4.82 -3.42
C THR A 129 2.19 5.57 -2.29
N VAL A 130 3.02 4.89 -1.50
CA VAL A 130 3.75 5.49 -0.37
C VAL A 130 4.83 6.46 -0.87
N MET A 131 5.61 6.09 -1.89
CA MET A 131 6.61 6.99 -2.49
C MET A 131 5.99 8.29 -2.98
N ASN A 132 4.82 8.21 -3.63
CA ASN A 132 4.07 9.41 -4.02
C ASN A 132 3.68 10.24 -2.81
N GLY A 133 3.22 9.59 -1.72
CA GLY A 133 2.91 10.25 -0.46
C GLY A 133 4.11 11.00 0.13
N VAL A 134 5.27 10.36 0.21
CA VAL A 134 6.52 10.94 0.73
C VAL A 134 6.95 12.16 -0.11
N ARG A 135 6.84 12.07 -1.47
CA ARG A 135 7.14 13.20 -2.36
C ARG A 135 6.16 14.35 -2.21
N ARG A 136 4.86 14.06 -2.15
CA ARG A 136 3.84 15.10 -1.93
C ARG A 136 3.96 15.76 -0.57
N ALA A 137 4.37 15.00 0.44
CA ALA A 137 4.70 15.52 1.76
C ALA A 137 5.96 16.43 1.72
N ARG A 138 6.77 16.37 0.67
CA ARG A 138 8.04 17.09 0.56
C ARG A 138 8.95 16.82 1.77
N VAL A 139 9.08 15.55 2.15
CA VAL A 139 9.96 15.17 3.25
C VAL A 139 11.38 15.59 2.94
N GLN A 140 12.01 16.29 3.86
CA GLN A 140 13.35 16.87 3.71
C GLN A 140 14.35 16.20 4.66
N PHE A 141 15.62 16.31 4.30
CA PHE A 141 16.73 15.85 5.14
C PHE A 141 16.69 16.47 6.53
N GLY A 142 16.71 15.63 7.56
CA GLY A 142 16.74 16.06 8.97
C GLY A 142 15.38 16.38 9.59
N GLU A 143 14.28 16.31 8.83
CA GLU A 143 12.95 16.51 9.39
C GLU A 143 12.53 15.37 10.32
N THR A 144 11.79 15.70 11.36
CA THR A 144 11.09 14.72 12.21
C THR A 144 9.80 14.28 11.53
N VAL A 145 9.69 12.99 11.27
CA VAL A 145 8.50 12.40 10.66
C VAL A 145 7.84 11.42 11.63
N VAL A 146 6.54 11.54 11.83
CA VAL A 146 5.72 10.58 12.57
C VAL A 146 4.86 9.81 11.58
N ILE A 147 4.86 8.48 11.70
CA ILE A 147 4.00 7.57 10.95
C ILE A 147 3.01 6.95 11.93
N TYR A 148 1.74 7.29 11.83
CA TYR A 148 0.72 6.76 12.72
C TYR A 148 -0.01 5.57 12.06
N GLY A 149 0.25 4.37 12.58
CA GLY A 149 -0.15 3.08 12.02
C GLY A 149 0.98 2.40 11.23
N LEU A 150 1.36 1.18 11.64
CA LEU A 150 2.46 0.41 11.07
C LEU A 150 1.97 -0.88 10.36
N GLY A 151 0.87 -0.80 9.63
CA GLY A 151 0.53 -1.79 8.60
C GLY A 151 1.52 -1.71 7.42
N LEU A 152 1.28 -2.43 6.32
CA LEU A 152 2.19 -2.44 5.15
C LEU A 152 2.55 -1.03 4.66
N LEU A 153 1.55 -0.14 4.51
CA LEU A 153 1.81 1.25 4.09
C LEU A 153 2.71 1.99 5.10
N GLY A 154 2.45 1.84 6.40
CA GLY A 154 3.22 2.50 7.45
C GLY A 154 4.65 1.97 7.54
N GLN A 155 4.85 0.67 7.38
CA GLN A 155 6.17 0.06 7.31
C GLN A 155 6.99 0.58 6.11
N LEU A 156 6.36 0.69 4.94
CA LEU A 156 6.98 1.26 3.74
C LEU A 156 7.24 2.77 3.93
N ALA A 157 6.29 3.52 4.49
CA ALA A 157 6.44 4.95 4.75
C ALA A 157 7.62 5.25 5.69
N THR A 158 7.79 4.44 6.75
CA THR A 158 8.91 4.54 7.67
C THR A 158 10.25 4.38 6.94
N ARG A 159 10.36 3.36 6.07
CA ARG A 159 11.57 3.09 5.30
C ARG A 159 11.87 4.18 4.29
N PHE A 160 10.87 4.60 3.51
CA PHE A 160 11.05 5.65 2.50
C PHE A 160 11.31 7.03 3.11
N CYS A 161 10.67 7.40 4.22
CA CYS A 161 11.01 8.64 4.93
C CYS A 161 12.45 8.61 5.48
N TRP A 162 12.88 7.44 6.00
CA TRP A 162 14.26 7.28 6.47
C TRP A 162 15.26 7.38 5.31
N LEU A 163 15.01 6.74 4.15
CA LEU A 163 15.81 6.86 2.92
C LEU A 163 15.83 8.31 2.39
N ALA A 164 14.71 9.04 2.50
CA ALA A 164 14.66 10.46 2.16
C ALA A 164 15.43 11.37 3.12
N GLY A 165 16.03 10.81 4.18
CA GLY A 165 16.88 11.54 5.12
C GLY A 165 16.17 12.10 6.34
N ALA A 166 14.89 11.76 6.59
CA ALA A 166 14.20 12.16 7.81
C ALA A 166 14.89 11.61 9.07
N ARG A 167 14.97 12.39 10.14
CA ARG A 167 15.60 12.05 11.43
C ARG A 167 14.99 12.86 12.58
N PRO A 168 14.35 12.23 13.58
CA PRO A 168 13.95 10.82 13.61
C PRO A 168 12.74 10.52 12.75
N VAL A 169 12.53 9.23 12.40
CA VAL A 169 11.26 8.67 11.92
C VAL A 169 10.65 7.89 13.08
N ILE A 170 9.47 8.31 13.54
CA ILE A 170 8.79 7.74 14.70
C ILE A 170 7.54 7.00 14.22
N GLY A 171 7.54 5.67 14.36
CA GLY A 171 6.38 4.84 14.05
C GLY A 171 5.51 4.62 15.28
N ILE A 172 4.21 4.93 15.21
CA ILE A 172 3.24 4.73 16.30
C ILE A 172 2.30 3.59 15.94
N GLU A 173 2.21 2.58 16.79
CA GLU A 173 1.39 1.39 16.56
C GLU A 173 1.02 0.72 17.89
N ILE A 174 -0.20 0.19 17.99
CA ILE A 174 -0.70 -0.54 19.16
C ILE A 174 -0.24 -2.01 19.18
N ALA A 175 -0.01 -2.61 18.02
CA ALA A 175 0.37 -4.00 17.88
C ALA A 175 1.88 -4.20 17.97
N GLU A 176 2.36 -4.86 19.04
CA GLU A 176 3.79 -5.15 19.24
C GLU A 176 4.41 -5.94 18.09
N SER A 177 3.65 -6.86 17.48
CA SER A 177 4.09 -7.64 16.33
C SER A 177 4.45 -6.76 15.13
N ARG A 178 3.79 -5.62 14.96
CA ARG A 178 4.06 -4.65 13.90
C ARG A 178 5.20 -3.70 14.26
N LEU A 179 5.29 -3.28 15.53
CA LEU A 179 6.44 -2.54 16.04
C LEU A 179 7.74 -3.32 15.85
N GLY A 180 7.73 -4.62 16.12
CA GLY A 180 8.87 -5.51 15.92
C GLY A 180 9.29 -5.71 14.47
N LYS A 181 8.55 -5.19 13.47
CA LYS A 181 8.91 -5.19 12.05
C LYS A 181 9.60 -3.91 11.58
N LEU A 182 9.75 -2.93 12.46
CA LEU A 182 10.52 -1.71 12.16
C LEU A 182 11.99 -2.08 11.91
N PRO A 183 12.66 -1.43 10.94
CA PRO A 183 14.07 -1.65 10.69
C PRO A 183 14.92 -1.22 11.90
N SER A 184 15.92 -2.03 12.24
CA SER A 184 16.94 -1.68 13.25
C SER A 184 17.94 -0.67 12.68
N LYS A 185 17.48 0.53 12.37
CA LYS A 185 18.29 1.64 11.84
C LYS A 185 18.30 2.78 12.84
N SER A 186 19.48 3.42 13.00
CA SER A 186 19.58 4.66 13.79
C SER A 186 18.60 5.71 13.28
N GLY A 187 17.85 6.30 14.19
CA GLY A 187 16.82 7.31 13.86
C GLY A 187 15.45 6.76 13.49
N ILE A 188 15.21 5.45 13.54
CA ILE A 188 13.88 4.86 13.50
C ILE A 188 13.49 4.44 14.92
N ILE A 189 12.32 4.89 15.39
CA ILE A 189 11.85 4.67 16.76
C ILE A 189 10.40 4.19 16.71
N GLY A 190 10.09 3.12 17.45
CA GLY A 190 8.73 2.63 17.62
C GLY A 190 8.12 3.11 18.93
N LEU A 191 6.85 3.52 18.92
CA LEU A 191 6.08 3.90 20.10
C LEU A 191 4.75 3.15 20.14
N ASN A 192 4.40 2.63 21.34
CA ASN A 192 3.08 2.06 21.58
C ASN A 192 2.24 3.04 22.42
N PRO A 193 1.18 3.66 21.84
CA PRO A 193 0.38 4.66 22.55
C PRO A 193 -0.48 4.08 23.68
N GLN A 194 -0.55 2.76 23.81
CA GLN A 194 -1.19 2.09 24.94
C GLN A 194 -0.26 1.98 26.15
N LYS A 195 1.06 2.13 25.96
CA LYS A 195 2.07 2.00 27.01
C LYS A 195 2.63 3.36 27.47
N GLU A 196 2.62 4.34 26.59
CA GLU A 196 3.19 5.66 26.85
C GLU A 196 2.42 6.75 26.11
N ASP A 197 2.38 7.96 26.64
CA ASP A 197 1.72 9.08 25.98
C ASP A 197 2.52 9.51 24.74
N ALA A 198 1.93 9.35 23.56
CA ALA A 198 2.59 9.60 22.29
C ALA A 198 3.04 11.06 22.15
N THR A 199 2.23 12.01 22.61
CA THR A 199 2.54 13.45 22.51
C THR A 199 3.74 13.83 23.38
N THR A 200 3.76 13.37 24.61
CA THR A 200 4.88 13.58 25.53
C THR A 200 6.15 12.96 24.94
N LYS A 201 6.06 11.72 24.43
CA LYS A 201 7.22 11.00 23.91
C LYS A 201 7.78 11.64 22.64
N VAL A 202 6.92 12.04 21.71
CA VAL A 202 7.34 12.78 20.51
C VAL A 202 8.02 14.10 20.91
N LYS A 203 7.48 14.82 21.91
CA LYS A 203 8.09 16.03 22.42
C LYS A 203 9.50 15.79 22.99
N GLU A 204 9.69 14.74 23.78
CA GLU A 204 10.99 14.35 24.31
C GLU A 204 11.99 14.03 23.18
N LEU A 205 11.62 13.11 22.27
CA LEU A 205 12.46 12.66 21.18
C LEU A 205 12.86 13.78 20.20
N THR A 206 12.05 14.84 20.12
CA THR A 206 12.27 15.99 19.24
C THR A 206 12.85 17.19 19.97
N ARG A 207 13.25 17.06 21.24
CA ARG A 207 13.76 18.17 22.07
C ARG A 207 12.75 19.33 22.14
N GLY A 208 11.47 19.00 22.26
CA GLY A 208 10.37 19.97 22.34
C GLY A 208 9.86 20.52 21.02
N ARG A 209 10.47 20.17 19.86
CA ARG A 209 10.11 20.75 18.55
C ARG A 209 8.84 20.18 17.93
N MET A 210 8.43 18.96 18.30
CA MET A 210 7.36 18.18 17.68
C MET A 210 7.69 17.76 16.24
N ALA A 211 6.73 17.10 15.54
CA ALA A 211 6.95 16.57 14.20
C ALA A 211 6.79 17.63 13.09
N ASP A 212 7.66 17.60 12.09
CA ASP A 212 7.53 18.39 10.87
C ASP A 212 6.43 17.85 9.98
N VAL A 213 6.31 16.51 9.94
CA VAL A 213 5.34 15.78 9.12
C VAL A 213 4.72 14.66 9.93
N VAL A 214 3.39 14.52 9.84
CA VAL A 214 2.65 13.37 10.39
C VAL A 214 1.92 12.70 9.25
N PHE A 215 2.12 11.39 9.10
CA PHE A 215 1.37 10.55 8.16
C PHE A 215 0.28 9.77 8.90
N GLU A 216 -0.96 9.99 8.52
CA GLU A 216 -2.10 9.16 8.89
C GLU A 216 -2.12 7.92 8.00
N VAL A 217 -1.94 6.74 8.61
CA VAL A 217 -1.86 5.47 7.89
C VAL A 217 -2.71 4.36 8.55
N THR A 218 -3.55 4.73 9.51
CA THR A 218 -4.40 3.77 10.23
C THR A 218 -5.72 3.49 9.52
N GLY A 219 -6.25 4.48 8.80
CA GLY A 219 -7.58 4.47 8.22
C GLY A 219 -8.71 4.63 9.26
N ASN A 220 -8.37 4.98 10.50
CA ASN A 220 -9.35 5.23 11.57
C ASN A 220 -9.61 6.74 11.71
N PRO A 221 -10.81 7.24 11.30
CA PRO A 221 -11.07 8.66 11.35
C PRO A 221 -11.13 9.24 12.77
N HIS A 222 -11.39 8.41 13.80
CA HIS A 222 -11.61 8.89 15.16
C HIS A 222 -10.32 9.36 15.85
N ILE A 223 -9.15 8.87 15.42
CA ILE A 223 -7.87 9.27 16.02
C ILE A 223 -7.20 10.44 15.31
N ILE A 224 -7.70 10.86 14.15
CA ILE A 224 -7.12 11.95 13.35
C ILE A 224 -6.91 13.24 14.17
N PRO A 225 -7.86 13.70 15.01
CA PRO A 225 -7.64 14.90 15.81
C PRO A 225 -6.45 14.79 16.78
N ASP A 226 -6.19 13.59 17.31
CA ASP A 226 -5.04 13.36 18.20
C ASP A 226 -3.71 13.34 17.45
N GLU A 227 -3.70 12.83 16.23
CA GLU A 227 -2.52 12.83 15.35
C GLU A 227 -2.05 14.26 15.02
N PHE A 228 -2.98 15.22 14.87
CA PHE A 228 -2.63 16.63 14.66
C PHE A 228 -1.86 17.24 15.82
N ARG A 229 -2.04 16.76 17.06
CA ARG A 229 -1.33 17.24 18.25
C ARG A 229 0.16 16.90 18.23
N LEU A 230 0.57 16.00 17.35
CA LEU A 230 1.98 15.61 17.20
C LEU A 230 2.77 16.58 16.31
N LEU A 231 2.07 17.46 15.56
CA LEU A 231 2.70 18.41 14.66
C LEU A 231 3.27 19.64 15.39
N ARG A 232 4.43 20.11 14.93
CA ARG A 232 4.87 21.46 15.23
C ARG A 232 4.04 22.50 14.48
N ARG A 233 4.06 23.75 14.90
CA ARG A 233 3.45 24.85 14.11
C ARG A 233 3.97 24.84 12.67
N GLN A 234 3.08 25.11 11.72
CA GLN A 234 3.32 25.06 10.26
C GLN A 234 3.78 23.67 9.76
N GLY A 235 3.49 22.61 10.53
CA GLY A 235 3.73 21.23 10.10
C GLY A 235 2.77 20.76 9.02
N ARG A 236 3.06 19.59 8.44
CA ARG A 236 2.28 18.98 7.37
C ARG A 236 1.62 17.69 7.84
N PHE A 237 0.30 17.61 7.68
CA PHE A 237 -0.49 16.41 7.93
C PHE A 237 -0.81 15.69 6.62
N ILE A 238 -0.43 14.45 6.50
CA ILE A 238 -0.54 13.67 5.27
C ILE A 238 -1.57 12.56 5.45
N VAL A 239 -2.67 12.64 4.72
CA VAL A 239 -3.67 11.56 4.66
C VAL A 239 -3.21 10.58 3.58
N LEU A 240 -2.53 9.53 3.98
CA LEU A 240 -1.99 8.49 3.08
C LEU A 240 -2.91 7.26 3.04
N SER A 241 -3.61 6.97 4.12
CA SER A 241 -4.61 5.90 4.15
C SER A 241 -5.93 6.33 3.52
N SER A 242 -6.93 5.47 3.61
CA SER A 242 -8.32 5.77 3.24
C SER A 242 -9.20 5.71 4.50
N PRO A 243 -9.28 6.78 5.30
CA PRO A 243 -10.10 6.81 6.51
C PRO A 243 -11.56 6.50 6.19
N ARG A 244 -12.16 5.62 7.02
CA ARG A 244 -13.52 5.12 6.79
C ARG A 244 -14.51 5.78 7.73
N GLY A 245 -15.27 6.71 7.21
CA GLY A 245 -16.24 7.48 7.96
C GLY A 245 -15.87 8.95 8.15
N THR A 246 -16.49 9.59 9.12
CA THR A 246 -16.31 11.00 9.44
C THR A 246 -15.55 11.17 10.75
N THR A 247 -14.94 12.33 10.93
CA THR A 247 -14.35 12.76 12.20
C THR A 247 -14.90 14.12 12.58
N THR A 248 -14.98 14.38 13.91
CA THR A 248 -15.21 15.73 14.41
C THR A 248 -13.85 16.44 14.49
N PHE A 249 -13.73 17.61 13.89
CA PHE A 249 -12.48 18.32 13.76
C PHE A 249 -12.66 19.81 14.01
N ASP A 250 -11.94 20.36 14.98
CA ASP A 250 -11.90 21.80 15.24
C ASP A 250 -10.88 22.45 14.31
N PHE A 251 -11.38 23.07 13.24
CA PHE A 251 -10.52 23.71 12.23
C PHE A 251 -9.77 24.93 12.77
N HIS A 252 -10.31 25.62 13.77
CA HIS A 252 -9.58 26.76 14.35
C HIS A 252 -8.37 26.28 15.15
N ASP A 253 -8.60 25.39 16.12
CA ASP A 253 -7.54 25.00 17.05
C ASP A 253 -6.56 23.98 16.46
N LEU A 254 -7.05 23.07 15.59
CA LEU A 254 -6.24 22.00 15.01
C LEU A 254 -5.71 22.28 13.60
N CYS A 255 -6.05 23.43 12.98
CA CYS A 255 -5.54 23.74 11.64
C CYS A 255 -5.16 25.22 11.49
N ASN A 256 -6.11 26.16 11.67
CA ASN A 256 -5.90 27.58 11.40
C ASN A 256 -4.88 28.20 12.36
N ARG A 257 -5.09 28.10 13.65
CA ARG A 257 -4.20 28.69 14.68
C ARG A 257 -2.76 28.21 14.60
N PRO A 258 -2.47 26.89 14.43
CA PRO A 258 -1.09 26.40 14.24
C PRO A 258 -0.60 26.54 12.80
N SER A 259 -1.45 26.90 11.84
CA SER A 259 -1.14 27.08 10.42
C SER A 259 -0.65 25.77 9.76
N PHE A 260 -1.35 24.66 9.99
CA PHE A 260 -1.02 23.37 9.41
C PHE A 260 -1.39 23.29 7.92
N THR A 261 -0.66 22.47 7.20
CA THR A 261 -0.98 22.07 5.82
C THR A 261 -1.52 20.64 5.83
N ILE A 262 -2.71 20.42 5.26
CA ILE A 262 -3.31 19.09 5.10
C ILE A 262 -3.20 18.65 3.65
N ILE A 263 -2.62 17.46 3.40
CA ILE A 263 -2.35 16.95 2.05
C ILE A 263 -2.94 15.55 1.91
N GLY A 264 -3.90 15.37 1.01
CA GLY A 264 -4.35 14.05 0.58
C GLY A 264 -3.40 13.45 -0.46
N THR A 265 -3.11 12.14 -0.35
CA THR A 265 -2.14 11.47 -1.22
C THR A 265 -2.68 10.13 -1.73
N HIS A 266 -3.65 10.18 -2.61
CA HIS A 266 -4.20 8.98 -3.22
C HIS A 266 -3.35 8.49 -4.40
N ASN A 267 -3.34 7.19 -4.68
CA ASN A 267 -2.60 6.59 -5.82
C ASN A 267 -2.95 7.21 -7.19
N SER A 268 -4.18 7.71 -7.36
CA SER A 268 -4.61 8.41 -8.58
C SER A 268 -3.97 9.80 -8.76
N SER A 269 -3.21 10.30 -7.79
CA SER A 269 -2.52 11.59 -7.90
C SER A 269 -1.15 11.53 -8.59
N HIS A 270 -0.75 10.36 -9.10
CA HIS A 270 0.41 10.28 -9.99
C HIS A 270 0.13 10.96 -11.33
N PRO A 271 1.11 11.64 -11.90
CA PRO A 271 0.99 12.11 -13.28
C PRO A 271 0.96 10.92 -14.25
N LEU A 272 0.15 11.01 -15.30
CA LEU A 272 0.12 9.98 -16.36
C LEU A 272 1.43 9.98 -17.17
N TYR A 273 1.96 11.18 -17.44
CA TYR A 273 3.22 11.37 -18.14
C TYR A 273 4.15 12.24 -17.30
N PRO A 274 5.49 12.11 -17.45
CA PRO A 274 6.43 12.95 -16.74
C PRO A 274 6.26 14.41 -17.18
N VAL A 275 6.12 15.33 -16.22
CA VAL A 275 6.08 16.77 -16.42
C VAL A 275 7.23 17.44 -15.66
N LEU A 276 7.61 18.67 -16.06
CA LEU A 276 8.77 19.37 -15.47
C LEU A 276 8.71 19.44 -13.93
N ASP A 277 7.53 19.75 -13.39
CA ASP A 277 7.34 19.89 -11.94
C ASP A 277 7.12 18.56 -11.21
N ASN A 278 6.73 17.51 -11.93
CA ASN A 278 6.53 16.19 -11.37
C ASN A 278 6.83 15.08 -12.39
N PRO A 279 8.07 14.63 -12.48
CA PRO A 279 8.45 13.55 -13.40
C PRO A 279 8.16 12.15 -12.86
N TRP A 280 7.53 12.02 -11.69
CA TRP A 280 7.36 10.78 -10.96
C TRP A 280 6.05 10.07 -11.30
N THR A 281 6.06 9.38 -12.43
CA THR A 281 4.97 8.48 -12.85
C THR A 281 4.95 7.21 -11.99
N LYS A 282 3.89 6.41 -12.13
CA LYS A 282 3.80 5.10 -11.50
C LYS A 282 4.95 4.18 -11.93
N ALA A 283 5.24 4.12 -13.22
CA ALA A 283 6.33 3.31 -13.77
C ALA A 283 7.68 3.70 -13.15
N ARG A 284 8.01 4.99 -13.10
CA ARG A 284 9.26 5.46 -12.50
C ARG A 284 9.37 5.14 -11.00
N HIS A 285 8.25 5.16 -10.27
CA HIS A 285 8.26 4.72 -8.86
C HIS A 285 8.47 3.20 -8.73
N THR A 286 7.89 2.40 -9.63
CA THR A 286 8.09 0.95 -9.65
C THR A 286 9.53 0.59 -9.97
N GLU A 287 10.13 1.24 -10.97
CA GLU A 287 11.55 1.11 -11.30
C GLU A 287 12.45 1.39 -10.09
N LEU A 288 12.27 2.56 -9.44
CA LEU A 288 13.03 2.90 -8.23
C LEU A 288 12.79 1.90 -7.08
N PHE A 289 11.58 1.39 -6.93
CA PHE A 289 11.28 0.37 -5.91
C PHE A 289 12.07 -0.91 -6.13
N PHE A 290 12.15 -1.39 -7.37
CA PHE A 290 12.92 -2.57 -7.71
C PHE A 290 14.43 -2.35 -7.56
N ASP A 291 14.93 -1.17 -7.93
CA ASP A 291 16.33 -0.80 -7.73
C ASP A 291 16.69 -0.83 -6.23
N LEU A 292 15.88 -0.23 -5.38
CA LEU A 292 16.14 -0.20 -3.93
C LEU A 292 16.18 -1.61 -3.29
N ILE A 293 15.34 -2.54 -3.77
CA ILE A 293 15.39 -3.94 -3.32
C ILE A 293 16.66 -4.62 -3.83
N ALA A 294 16.94 -4.52 -5.14
CA ALA A 294 18.07 -5.18 -5.78
C ALA A 294 19.41 -4.70 -5.23
N ASP A 295 19.51 -3.42 -4.87
CA ASP A 295 20.73 -2.82 -4.29
C ASP A 295 20.83 -3.04 -2.76
N GLY A 296 19.85 -3.70 -2.14
CA GLY A 296 19.82 -3.98 -0.69
C GLY A 296 19.56 -2.78 0.21
N GLU A 297 19.13 -1.65 -0.37
CA GLU A 297 18.76 -0.45 0.37
C GLU A 297 17.40 -0.57 1.06
N LEU A 298 16.50 -1.38 0.50
CA LEU A 298 15.16 -1.61 0.99
C LEU A 298 14.98 -3.09 1.39
N ASP A 299 14.97 -3.37 2.68
CA ASP A 299 14.66 -4.69 3.26
C ASP A 299 13.18 -4.73 3.65
N ILE A 300 12.40 -5.54 2.94
CA ILE A 300 10.95 -5.71 3.11
C ILE A 300 10.48 -7.16 3.18
N GLY A 301 11.36 -8.13 3.02
CA GLY A 301 11.00 -9.56 3.06
C GLY A 301 10.30 -9.96 4.36
N ASN A 302 10.68 -9.34 5.48
CA ASN A 302 10.06 -9.57 6.77
C ASN A 302 8.62 -9.04 6.88
N LEU A 303 8.15 -8.25 5.92
CA LEU A 303 6.77 -7.72 5.88
C LEU A 303 5.78 -8.75 5.32
N ILE A 304 6.24 -9.71 4.53
CA ILE A 304 5.41 -10.82 4.04
C ILE A 304 5.36 -11.88 5.14
N THR A 305 4.20 -12.03 5.75
CA THR A 305 4.00 -12.92 6.91
C THR A 305 3.34 -14.24 6.54
N HIS A 306 2.68 -14.30 5.38
CA HIS A 306 1.97 -15.47 4.92
C HIS A 306 2.22 -15.69 3.42
N HIS A 307 2.71 -16.88 3.09
CA HIS A 307 2.77 -17.44 1.74
C HIS A 307 1.78 -18.60 1.69
N ILE A 308 0.76 -18.48 0.87
CA ILE A 308 -0.33 -19.45 0.82
C ILE A 308 -0.75 -19.76 -0.60
N SER A 309 -1.03 -21.02 -0.88
CA SER A 309 -1.66 -21.39 -2.14
C SER A 309 -2.99 -20.63 -2.31
N TYR A 310 -3.26 -20.11 -3.50
CA TYR A 310 -4.52 -19.45 -3.85
C TYR A 310 -5.75 -20.29 -3.48
N LYS A 311 -5.62 -21.61 -3.45
CA LYS A 311 -6.70 -22.55 -3.07
C LYS A 311 -7.23 -22.31 -1.66
N LYS A 312 -6.43 -21.69 -0.79
CA LYS A 312 -6.78 -21.31 0.57
C LYS A 312 -7.23 -19.84 0.69
N ALA A 313 -7.43 -19.14 -0.42
CA ALA A 313 -7.89 -17.76 -0.38
C ALA A 313 -9.19 -17.57 0.44
N PRO A 314 -10.23 -18.41 0.32
CA PRO A 314 -11.42 -18.26 1.15
C PRO A 314 -11.11 -18.29 2.65
N ASP A 315 -10.27 -19.22 3.11
CA ASP A 315 -9.93 -19.38 4.53
C ASP A 315 -9.15 -18.18 5.07
N ILE A 316 -8.17 -17.68 4.28
CA ILE A 316 -7.36 -16.54 4.71
C ILE A 316 -8.18 -15.26 4.79
N TYR A 317 -9.11 -15.02 3.84
CA TYR A 317 -10.02 -13.88 3.95
C TYR A 317 -10.90 -13.97 5.19
N GLN A 318 -11.40 -15.16 5.54
CA GLN A 318 -12.16 -15.36 6.80
C GLN A 318 -11.31 -15.08 8.04
N MET A 319 -10.04 -15.49 8.04
CA MET A 319 -9.11 -15.18 9.15
C MET A 319 -8.88 -13.66 9.26
N LEU A 320 -8.62 -12.97 8.14
CA LEU A 320 -8.37 -11.53 8.10
C LEU A 320 -9.61 -10.71 8.48
N LEU A 321 -10.82 -11.18 8.15
CA LEU A 321 -12.08 -10.55 8.54
C LEU A 321 -12.35 -10.64 10.05
N LYS A 322 -11.85 -11.71 10.69
CA LYS A 322 -11.93 -11.87 12.15
C LYS A 322 -10.90 -11.01 12.87
N ASP A 323 -9.67 -11.03 12.40
CA ASP A 323 -8.57 -10.31 13.03
C ASP A 323 -7.44 -10.06 12.03
N ARG A 324 -7.44 -8.87 11.44
CA ARG A 324 -6.39 -8.44 10.50
C ARG A 324 -5.02 -8.19 11.14
N SER A 325 -4.93 -8.14 12.49
CA SER A 325 -3.65 -7.94 13.17
C SER A 325 -2.74 -9.17 13.11
N LYS A 326 -3.31 -10.34 12.82
CA LYS A 326 -2.59 -11.62 12.69
C LYS A 326 -1.71 -11.73 11.45
N ALA A 327 -1.91 -10.85 10.47
CA ALA A 327 -1.13 -10.83 9.24
C ALA A 327 -0.74 -9.41 8.84
N MET A 328 0.37 -9.31 8.10
CA MET A 328 0.80 -8.06 7.48
C MET A 328 0.74 -8.21 5.95
N GLY A 329 1.77 -8.71 5.30
CA GLY A 329 1.73 -9.11 3.89
C GLY A 329 1.22 -10.54 3.76
N VAL A 330 0.22 -10.75 2.93
CA VAL A 330 -0.33 -12.05 2.59
C VAL A 330 -0.22 -12.24 1.08
N VAL A 331 0.64 -13.14 0.66
CA VAL A 331 0.88 -13.45 -0.74
C VAL A 331 0.17 -14.76 -1.09
N LEU A 332 -0.64 -14.74 -2.14
CA LEU A 332 -1.22 -15.92 -2.77
C LEU A 332 -0.27 -16.43 -3.84
N GLU A 333 0.08 -17.70 -3.75
CA GLU A 333 0.91 -18.42 -4.71
C GLU A 333 0.02 -19.17 -5.72
N TRP A 334 0.31 -18.99 -7.00
CA TRP A 334 -0.43 -19.57 -8.13
C TRP A 334 0.43 -20.63 -8.84
N GLU A 335 -0.21 -21.70 -9.29
CA GLU A 335 0.42 -22.85 -9.96
C GLU A 335 0.58 -22.64 -11.47
#